data_813161b736258506997c0c2cc99e3827
#
_entry.id   813161b736258506997c0c2cc99e3827
#
_cell.length_a   1.000
_cell.length_b   1.000
_cell.length_c   1.000
_cell.angle_alpha   90.00
_cell.angle_beta   90.00
_cell.angle_gamma   90.00
#
_symmetry.space_group_name_H-M   'P 1'
#
loop_
_entity.id
_entity.type
_entity.pdbx_description
1 polymer ?
#
loop_
_entity_poly.entity_id
_entity_poly.type
_entity_poly.pdbx_seq_one_letter_code
_entity_poly.pdbx_strand_id
1 'polypeptide(L)'
;MSYTGNIEVGGPADRREIGDLALAKVAVGPMNNNAYLLTCAATGEQVLIDAANEAGTLLELIGDAGLARVITTHQHADHSQALAEVVAATGAETVAGDADADGLPVSVLTRVNDGARIRVGTAELEVIHLAGHTPGSIALLYDDPDGIAHLFSGDSLFPGGPGRTTSPEDFTSLMNDLEAKVFDRFPDDTWVYPGHGNDTTLGAERPHLAEWRERGW
;
A
#
# COMPACT_ATOMS: atom_id res chain seq x y z
N MET A 1 -15.67 7.62 -15.75
CA MET A 1 -16.03 6.22 -15.37
C MET A 1 -15.94 6.17 -13.86
N SER A 2 -16.77 5.37 -13.19
CA SER A 2 -16.63 5.25 -11.73
C SER A 2 -15.48 4.32 -11.42
N TYR A 3 -14.74 4.59 -10.34
CA TYR A 3 -13.68 3.75 -9.82
C TYR A 3 -14.18 2.33 -9.51
N THR A 4 -13.42 1.33 -9.92
CA THR A 4 -13.79 -0.08 -9.75
C THR A 4 -12.80 -0.87 -8.88
N GLY A 5 -11.56 -0.38 -8.77
CA GLY A 5 -10.45 -1.09 -8.14
C GLY A 5 -9.96 -2.32 -8.91
N ASN A 6 -10.54 -2.58 -10.08
CA ASN A 6 -10.19 -3.71 -10.94
C ASN A 6 -9.47 -3.20 -12.18
N ILE A 7 -8.17 -3.46 -12.28
CA ILE A 7 -7.30 -3.00 -13.35
C ILE A 7 -6.41 -4.13 -13.87
N GLU A 8 -5.91 -3.95 -15.09
CA GLU A 8 -5.01 -4.90 -15.76
C GLU A 8 -3.71 -4.20 -16.17
N VAL A 9 -2.62 -4.94 -16.23
CA VAL A 9 -1.32 -4.44 -16.69
C VAL A 9 -1.43 -3.93 -18.12
N GLY A 10 -0.91 -2.72 -18.34
CA GLY A 10 -1.01 -2.01 -19.63
C GLY A 10 -2.36 -1.33 -19.88
N GLY A 11 -3.32 -1.46 -18.94
CA GLY A 11 -4.58 -0.72 -18.96
C GLY A 11 -4.43 0.71 -18.43
N PRO A 12 -5.46 1.55 -18.57
CA PRO A 12 -5.46 2.90 -18.03
C PRO A 12 -5.51 2.88 -16.50
N ALA A 13 -4.97 3.93 -15.87
CA ALA A 13 -5.11 4.11 -14.43
C ALA A 13 -6.58 4.26 -14.03
N ASP A 14 -7.00 3.54 -12.99
CA ASP A 14 -8.29 3.75 -12.33
C ASP A 14 -8.15 4.86 -11.29
N ARG A 15 -9.09 5.82 -11.28
CA ARG A 15 -8.94 7.05 -10.51
C ARG A 15 -10.19 7.36 -9.69
N ARG A 16 -9.97 7.87 -8.47
CA ARG A 16 -11.04 8.39 -7.60
C ARG A 16 -10.52 9.50 -6.70
N GLU A 17 -11.43 10.33 -6.24
CA GLU A 17 -11.20 11.25 -5.13
C GLU A 17 -11.50 10.53 -3.82
N ILE A 18 -10.66 10.74 -2.83
CA ILE A 18 -10.80 10.25 -1.45
C ILE A 18 -10.49 11.43 -0.52
N GLY A 19 -11.52 12.16 -0.09
CA GLY A 19 -11.36 13.37 0.71
C GLY A 19 -10.41 14.39 0.07
N ASP A 20 -9.34 14.72 0.78
CA ASP A 20 -8.32 15.70 0.33
C ASP A 20 -7.29 15.11 -0.65
N LEU A 21 -7.41 13.84 -1.01
CA LEU A 21 -6.48 13.14 -1.90
C LEU A 21 -7.17 12.67 -3.19
N ALA A 22 -6.47 12.80 -4.31
CA ALA A 22 -6.77 12.07 -5.53
C ALA A 22 -5.92 10.80 -5.57
N LEU A 23 -6.57 9.65 -5.76
CA LEU A 23 -5.97 8.35 -5.91
C LEU A 23 -5.93 7.94 -7.38
N ALA A 24 -4.79 7.47 -7.86
CA ALA A 24 -4.67 6.75 -9.12
C ALA A 24 -4.02 5.38 -8.87
N LYS A 25 -4.70 4.32 -9.28
CA LYS A 25 -4.24 2.94 -9.22
C LYS A 25 -3.81 2.47 -10.60
N VAL A 26 -2.63 1.86 -10.72
CA VAL A 26 -2.16 1.17 -11.95
C VAL A 26 -1.67 -0.22 -11.60
N ALA A 27 -1.84 -1.16 -12.53
CA ALA A 27 -1.23 -2.48 -12.44
C ALA A 27 0.05 -2.52 -13.29
N VAL A 28 1.12 -3.06 -12.74
CA VAL A 28 2.43 -3.16 -13.40
C VAL A 28 3.06 -4.54 -13.20
N GLY A 29 3.90 -4.92 -14.17
CA GLY A 29 4.71 -6.13 -14.09
C GLY A 29 3.94 -7.45 -14.22
N PRO A 30 4.68 -8.55 -14.36
CA PRO A 30 4.11 -9.88 -14.67
C PRO A 30 3.29 -10.49 -13.52
N MET A 31 3.42 -9.96 -12.30
CA MET A 31 2.70 -10.42 -11.13
C MET A 31 1.45 -9.58 -10.83
N ASN A 32 1.08 -8.65 -11.73
CA ASN A 32 -0.07 -7.76 -11.56
C ASN A 32 0.00 -6.95 -10.26
N ASN A 33 1.21 -6.41 -9.96
CA ASN A 33 1.41 -5.56 -8.79
C ASN A 33 0.65 -4.25 -8.92
N ASN A 34 0.06 -3.79 -7.85
CA ASN A 34 -0.56 -2.49 -7.78
C ASN A 34 0.45 -1.43 -7.36
N ALA A 35 0.44 -0.30 -8.06
CA ALA A 35 1.09 0.93 -7.63
C ALA A 35 0.02 2.02 -7.46
N TYR A 36 0.12 2.79 -6.38
CA TYR A 36 -0.86 3.81 -6.05
C TYR A 36 -0.21 5.19 -5.98
N LEU A 37 -0.66 6.11 -6.83
CA LEU A 37 -0.25 7.51 -6.76
C LEU A 37 -1.30 8.30 -5.99
N LEU A 38 -0.91 8.91 -4.89
CA LEU A 38 -1.71 9.83 -4.10
C LEU A 38 -1.28 11.26 -4.41
N THR A 39 -2.23 12.12 -4.72
CA THR A 39 -2.00 13.54 -4.99
C THR A 39 -2.84 14.37 -4.03
N CYS A 40 -2.22 15.24 -3.26
CA CYS A 40 -2.94 16.18 -2.40
C CYS A 40 -3.65 17.23 -3.25
N ALA A 41 -4.97 17.35 -3.10
CA ALA A 41 -5.79 18.29 -3.85
C ALA A 41 -5.41 19.77 -3.59
N ALA A 42 -5.00 20.08 -2.36
CA ALA A 42 -4.66 21.44 -1.96
C ALA A 42 -3.28 21.91 -2.43
N THR A 43 -2.28 21.01 -2.48
CA THR A 43 -0.88 21.39 -2.74
C THR A 43 -0.33 20.85 -4.05
N GLY A 44 -0.95 19.81 -4.62
CA GLY A 44 -0.42 19.05 -5.75
C GLY A 44 0.73 18.11 -5.39
N GLU A 45 1.13 18.02 -4.10
CA GLU A 45 2.18 17.08 -3.67
C GLU A 45 1.78 15.65 -3.95
N GLN A 46 2.71 14.88 -4.54
CA GLN A 46 2.49 13.49 -4.91
C GLN A 46 3.34 12.53 -4.08
N VAL A 47 2.75 11.40 -3.72
CA VAL A 47 3.40 10.26 -3.07
C VAL A 47 3.02 8.99 -3.82
N LEU A 48 4.01 8.15 -4.13
CA LEU A 48 3.81 6.85 -4.76
C LEU A 48 3.94 5.76 -3.70
N ILE A 49 2.98 4.84 -3.65
CA ILE A 49 3.06 3.61 -2.85
C ILE A 49 3.41 2.47 -3.81
N ASP A 50 4.52 1.81 -3.55
CA ASP A 50 5.14 0.72 -4.29
C ASP A 50 5.54 1.08 -5.74
N ALA A 51 6.81 1.41 -5.94
CA ALA A 51 7.43 1.48 -7.26
C ALA A 51 7.74 0.07 -7.75
N ALA A 52 6.67 -0.72 -7.96
CA ALA A 52 6.72 -2.16 -8.12
C ALA A 52 7.45 -2.61 -9.39
N ASN A 53 7.06 -2.10 -10.55
CA ASN A 53 7.64 -2.47 -11.85
C ASN A 53 7.39 -1.36 -12.88
N GLU A 54 7.92 -1.53 -14.12
CA GLU A 54 7.62 -0.66 -15.27
C GLU A 54 7.81 0.84 -14.96
N ALA A 55 9.04 1.24 -14.59
CA ALA A 55 9.36 2.62 -14.20
C ALA A 55 8.82 3.67 -15.19
N GLY A 56 8.86 3.38 -16.50
CA GLY A 56 8.29 4.27 -17.53
C GLY A 56 6.80 4.56 -17.33
N THR A 57 6.00 3.51 -17.04
CA THR A 57 4.56 3.63 -16.75
C THR A 57 4.32 4.48 -15.49
N LEU A 58 5.13 4.27 -14.43
CA LEU A 58 5.02 5.03 -13.20
C LEU A 58 5.43 6.50 -13.38
N LEU A 59 6.50 6.77 -14.13
CA LEU A 59 6.96 8.12 -14.44
C LEU A 59 5.95 8.88 -15.31
N GLU A 60 5.31 8.20 -16.27
CA GLU A 60 4.21 8.78 -17.05
C GLU A 60 3.00 9.13 -16.16
N LEU A 61 2.66 8.25 -15.19
CA LEU A 61 1.59 8.47 -14.23
C LEU A 61 1.86 9.69 -13.34
N ILE A 62 3.11 9.86 -12.85
CA ILE A 62 3.58 10.98 -12.02
C ILE A 62 3.54 12.28 -12.82
N GLY A 63 3.97 12.26 -14.10
CA GLY A 63 4.01 13.43 -14.97
C GLY A 63 4.95 14.52 -14.48
N ASP A 64 4.69 15.77 -14.91
CA ASP A 64 5.54 16.94 -14.63
C ASP A 64 5.37 17.51 -13.22
N ALA A 65 4.38 17.04 -12.44
CA ALA A 65 4.15 17.53 -11.08
C ALA A 65 5.27 17.15 -10.10
N GLY A 66 6.03 16.11 -10.45
CA GLY A 66 7.10 15.58 -9.61
C GLY A 66 6.59 14.66 -8.50
N LEU A 67 7.51 14.04 -7.78
CA LEU A 67 7.21 13.09 -6.73
C LEU A 67 7.97 13.45 -5.45
N ALA A 68 7.25 13.68 -4.37
CA ALA A 68 7.86 14.01 -3.09
C ALA A 68 8.46 12.75 -2.40
N ARG A 69 7.72 11.64 -2.43
CA ARG A 69 8.11 10.40 -1.74
C ARG A 69 7.69 9.16 -2.52
N VAL A 70 8.51 8.11 -2.36
CA VAL A 70 8.11 6.72 -2.65
C VAL A 70 8.07 5.97 -1.33
N ILE A 71 6.91 5.41 -0.99
CA ILE A 71 6.73 4.54 0.16
C ILE A 71 6.71 3.09 -0.34
N THR A 72 7.62 2.26 0.17
CA THR A 72 7.61 0.82 -0.14
C THR A 72 6.99 0.07 1.02
N THR A 73 5.92 -0.68 0.74
CA THR A 73 5.14 -1.38 1.78
C THR A 73 5.92 -2.49 2.44
N HIS A 74 6.78 -3.19 1.70
CA HIS A 74 7.63 -4.27 2.21
C HIS A 74 8.80 -4.59 1.26
N GLN A 75 9.74 -5.43 1.70
CA GLN A 75 11.02 -5.64 1.01
C GLN A 75 11.00 -6.61 -0.18
N HIS A 76 9.87 -7.23 -0.55
CA HIS A 76 9.85 -8.14 -1.68
C HIS A 76 10.19 -7.41 -2.99
N ALA A 77 11.00 -8.10 -3.80
CA ALA A 77 11.58 -7.49 -5.00
C ALA A 77 10.53 -7.01 -6.00
N ASP A 78 9.40 -7.70 -6.11
CA ASP A 78 8.32 -7.33 -7.02
C ASP A 78 7.60 -6.03 -6.64
N HIS A 79 7.75 -5.53 -5.40
CA HIS A 79 7.25 -4.22 -4.95
C HIS A 79 8.27 -3.09 -5.10
N SER A 80 9.50 -3.38 -5.54
CA SER A 80 10.59 -2.40 -5.58
C SER A 80 11.46 -2.47 -6.84
N GLN A 81 11.08 -3.21 -7.89
CA GLN A 81 11.91 -3.36 -9.09
C GLN A 81 12.13 -2.03 -9.84
N ALA A 82 11.15 -1.12 -9.84
CA ALA A 82 11.27 0.19 -10.45
C ALA A 82 11.79 1.27 -9.48
N LEU A 83 11.96 0.96 -8.20
CA LEU A 83 12.25 1.95 -7.15
C LEU A 83 13.50 2.77 -7.44
N ALA A 84 14.60 2.12 -7.81
CA ALA A 84 15.86 2.82 -8.08
C ALA A 84 15.76 3.78 -9.26
N GLU A 85 15.06 3.39 -10.34
CA GLU A 85 14.87 4.22 -11.53
C GLU A 85 13.94 5.39 -11.26
N VAL A 86 12.81 5.15 -10.58
CA VAL A 86 11.86 6.21 -10.19
C VAL A 86 12.52 7.24 -9.28
N VAL A 87 13.28 6.79 -8.26
CA VAL A 87 14.02 7.69 -7.36
C VAL A 87 15.08 8.49 -8.11
N ALA A 88 15.84 7.85 -9.01
CA ALA A 88 16.86 8.54 -9.80
C ALA A 88 16.26 9.61 -10.72
N ALA A 89 15.07 9.36 -11.29
CA ALA A 89 14.39 10.28 -12.20
C ALA A 89 13.71 11.45 -11.47
N THR A 90 13.17 11.24 -10.26
CA THR A 90 12.34 12.21 -9.56
C THR A 90 13.05 12.92 -8.40
N GLY A 91 14.08 12.30 -7.84
CA GLY A 91 14.71 12.75 -6.59
C GLY A 91 13.84 12.53 -5.35
N ALA A 92 12.80 11.68 -5.45
CA ALA A 92 11.87 11.43 -4.36
C ALA A 92 12.55 10.85 -3.12
N GLU A 93 12.07 11.26 -1.94
CA GLU A 93 12.44 10.66 -0.66
C GLU A 93 11.96 9.21 -0.58
N THR A 94 12.80 8.31 -0.10
CA THR A 94 12.46 6.88 0.09
C THR A 94 12.00 6.62 1.51
N VAL A 95 10.85 5.96 1.66
CA VAL A 95 10.24 5.62 2.95
C VAL A 95 9.91 4.13 2.98
N ALA A 96 10.22 3.44 4.08
CA ALA A 96 9.82 2.04 4.30
C ALA A 96 9.80 1.69 5.78
N GLY A 97 9.18 0.56 6.12
CA GLY A 97 9.23 -0.02 7.45
C GLY A 97 10.66 -0.32 7.88
N ASP A 98 11.03 0.00 9.13
CA ASP A 98 12.41 -0.05 9.61
C ASP A 98 13.03 -1.45 9.44
N ALA A 99 12.27 -2.52 9.74
CA ALA A 99 12.79 -3.89 9.66
C ALA A 99 12.98 -4.41 8.22
N ASP A 100 12.36 -3.77 7.23
CA ASP A 100 12.49 -4.14 5.80
C ASP A 100 13.44 -3.20 5.02
N ALA A 101 13.79 -2.06 5.60
CA ALA A 101 14.51 -0.99 4.90
C ALA A 101 15.86 -1.43 4.30
N ASP A 102 16.58 -2.32 4.98
CA ASP A 102 17.88 -2.82 4.51
C ASP A 102 17.77 -3.87 3.39
N GLY A 103 16.57 -4.42 3.16
CA GLY A 103 16.28 -5.37 2.07
C GLY A 103 15.95 -4.70 0.73
N LEU A 104 15.80 -3.37 0.69
CA LEU A 104 15.42 -2.65 -0.51
C LEU A 104 16.63 -2.32 -1.41
N PRO A 105 16.41 -2.15 -2.74
CA PRO A 105 17.50 -1.92 -3.70
C PRO A 105 18.12 -0.52 -3.64
N VAL A 106 17.59 0.37 -2.80
CA VAL A 106 18.08 1.74 -2.57
C VAL A 106 18.19 2.02 -1.08
N SER A 107 19.01 3.00 -0.70
CA SER A 107 19.04 3.47 0.69
C SER A 107 17.70 4.11 1.05
N VAL A 108 17.09 3.66 2.15
CA VAL A 108 15.86 4.25 2.69
C VAL A 108 16.23 5.44 3.57
N LEU A 109 15.75 6.63 3.18
CA LEU A 109 16.05 7.87 3.88
C LEU A 109 15.23 7.98 5.18
N THR A 110 13.95 7.64 5.12
CA THR A 110 13.05 7.69 6.27
C THR A 110 12.53 6.29 6.60
N ARG A 111 12.98 5.77 7.74
CA ARG A 111 12.50 4.49 8.30
C ARG A 111 11.36 4.75 9.26
N VAL A 112 10.27 4.01 9.11
CA VAL A 112 9.06 4.20 9.89
C VAL A 112 8.71 2.97 10.72
N ASN A 113 8.01 3.21 11.83
CA ASN A 113 7.48 2.19 12.72
C ASN A 113 5.97 2.40 12.93
N ASP A 114 5.34 1.49 13.63
CA ASP A 114 3.91 1.53 13.95
C ASP A 114 3.49 2.89 14.55
N GLY A 115 2.39 3.45 14.07
CA GLY A 115 1.86 4.73 14.51
C GLY A 115 2.55 5.98 13.95
N ALA A 116 3.62 5.82 13.13
CA ALA A 116 4.24 6.95 12.45
C ALA A 116 3.25 7.63 11.50
N ARG A 117 3.50 8.92 11.19
CA ARG A 117 2.69 9.70 10.26
C ARG A 117 3.52 10.14 9.07
N ILE A 118 3.01 9.91 7.86
CA ILE A 118 3.65 10.32 6.61
C ILE A 118 2.75 11.36 5.94
N ARG A 119 3.31 12.54 5.63
CA ARG A 119 2.53 13.61 5.00
C ARG A 119 2.40 13.41 3.50
N VAL A 120 1.23 13.78 2.99
CA VAL A 120 0.93 13.98 1.56
C VAL A 120 0.32 15.37 1.43
N GLY A 121 1.16 16.38 1.27
CA GLY A 121 0.74 17.78 1.31
C GLY A 121 0.11 18.17 2.66
N THR A 122 -1.19 18.42 2.68
CA THR A 122 -1.97 18.73 3.89
C THR A 122 -2.58 17.50 4.56
N ALA A 123 -2.64 16.36 3.86
CA ALA A 123 -3.13 15.10 4.38
C ALA A 123 -2.01 14.29 5.07
N GLU A 124 -2.39 13.30 5.88
CA GLU A 124 -1.45 12.40 6.56
C GLU A 124 -1.91 10.94 6.42
N LEU A 125 -0.94 10.05 6.24
CA LEU A 125 -1.11 8.59 6.29
C LEU A 125 -0.59 8.08 7.63
N GLU A 126 -1.38 7.29 8.35
CA GLU A 126 -0.89 6.53 9.51
C GLU A 126 -0.21 5.26 9.04
N VAL A 127 0.96 4.97 9.58
CA VAL A 127 1.67 3.70 9.39
C VAL A 127 1.15 2.67 10.38
N ILE A 128 0.72 1.52 9.87
CA ILE A 128 0.33 0.36 10.67
C ILE A 128 1.33 -0.76 10.35
N HIS A 129 2.14 -1.17 11.31
CA HIS A 129 3.06 -2.29 11.14
C HIS A 129 2.30 -3.62 11.26
N LEU A 130 2.39 -4.46 10.23
CA LEU A 130 1.72 -5.76 10.12
C LEU A 130 2.76 -6.85 9.85
N ALA A 131 3.40 -7.34 10.92
CA ALA A 131 4.50 -8.28 10.80
C ALA A 131 4.03 -9.70 10.49
N GLY A 132 4.65 -10.34 9.49
CA GLY A 132 4.41 -11.75 9.15
C GLY A 132 4.59 -12.08 7.68
N HIS A 133 4.03 -11.30 6.75
CA HIS A 133 4.36 -11.44 5.33
C HIS A 133 5.85 -11.15 5.09
N THR A 134 6.33 -10.04 5.65
CA THR A 134 7.74 -9.75 5.91
C THR A 134 7.89 -9.19 7.33
N PRO A 135 9.11 -9.12 7.90
CA PRO A 135 9.32 -8.57 9.23
C PRO A 135 8.93 -7.10 9.37
N GLY A 136 9.07 -6.30 8.30
CA GLY A 136 8.86 -4.86 8.30
C GLY A 136 7.68 -4.40 7.45
N SER A 137 6.76 -5.30 7.07
CA SER A 137 5.57 -4.93 6.29
C SER A 137 4.76 -3.85 6.98
N ILE A 138 4.42 -2.81 6.23
CA ILE A 138 3.55 -1.72 6.68
C ILE A 138 2.31 -1.61 5.80
N ALA A 139 1.18 -1.32 6.44
CA ALA A 139 0.02 -0.77 5.77
C ALA A 139 -0.04 0.74 6.02
N LEU A 140 -0.71 1.46 5.13
CA LEU A 140 -0.88 2.90 5.23
C LEU A 140 -2.36 3.20 5.32
N LEU A 141 -2.77 3.89 6.37
CA LEU A 141 -4.15 4.30 6.57
C LEU A 141 -4.32 5.79 6.25
N TYR A 142 -5.23 6.10 5.39
CA TYR A 142 -5.78 7.44 5.22
C TYR A 142 -7.20 7.49 5.81
N ASP A 143 -7.37 8.34 6.80
CA ASP A 143 -8.68 8.62 7.42
C ASP A 143 -9.27 9.83 6.69
N ASP A 144 -10.21 9.56 5.79
CA ASP A 144 -10.83 10.57 4.95
C ASP A 144 -11.70 11.51 5.82
N PRO A 145 -11.60 12.84 5.68
CA PRO A 145 -12.48 13.78 6.36
C PRO A 145 -13.98 13.51 6.18
N ASP A 146 -14.38 12.85 5.09
CA ASP A 146 -15.76 12.40 4.84
C ASP A 146 -16.15 11.15 5.66
N GLY A 147 -15.23 10.61 6.47
CA GLY A 147 -15.47 9.54 7.44
C GLY A 147 -15.29 8.13 6.89
N ILE A 148 -14.70 7.96 5.72
CA ILE A 148 -14.34 6.66 5.14
C ILE A 148 -12.84 6.43 5.37
N ALA A 149 -12.47 5.26 5.91
CA ALA A 149 -11.09 4.87 6.05
C ALA A 149 -10.59 4.15 4.78
N HIS A 150 -9.37 4.47 4.35
CA HIS A 150 -8.70 3.90 3.19
C HIS A 150 -7.39 3.24 3.61
N LEU A 151 -7.31 1.90 3.51
CA LEU A 151 -6.17 1.10 3.93
C LEU A 151 -5.41 0.57 2.72
N PHE A 152 -4.19 1.04 2.49
CA PHE A 152 -3.24 0.45 1.53
C PHE A 152 -2.49 -0.66 2.25
N SER A 153 -2.91 -1.90 2.05
CA SER A 153 -2.48 -3.04 2.86
C SER A 153 -1.16 -3.67 2.44
N GLY A 154 -0.59 -3.26 1.29
CA GLY A 154 0.48 -4.03 0.69
C GLY A 154 0.08 -5.49 0.57
N ASP A 155 0.98 -6.39 0.90
CA ASP A 155 0.72 -7.83 0.86
C ASP A 155 0.28 -8.42 2.21
N SER A 156 -0.23 -7.58 3.11
CA SER A 156 -0.74 -8.07 4.40
C SER A 156 -2.18 -8.57 4.34
N LEU A 157 -3.03 -7.98 3.50
CA LEU A 157 -4.45 -8.33 3.36
C LEU A 157 -4.91 -8.19 1.92
N PHE A 158 -5.57 -9.23 1.42
CA PHE A 158 -6.15 -9.34 0.07
C PHE A 158 -7.62 -9.72 0.14
N PRO A 159 -8.36 -9.59 -0.98
CA PRO A 159 -9.62 -10.31 -1.13
C PRO A 159 -9.41 -11.81 -0.88
N GLY A 160 -10.10 -12.35 0.13
CA GLY A 160 -10.05 -13.77 0.49
C GLY A 160 -8.98 -14.19 1.49
N GLY A 161 -8.15 -13.26 2.02
CA GLY A 161 -7.30 -13.62 3.14
C GLY A 161 -6.03 -12.79 3.34
N PRO A 162 -5.27 -13.14 4.37
CA PRO A 162 -3.96 -12.55 4.62
C PRO A 162 -2.95 -12.96 3.54
N GLY A 163 -1.90 -12.17 3.39
CA GLY A 163 -0.79 -12.48 2.53
C GLY A 163 -0.02 -13.73 2.97
N ARG A 164 0.66 -14.34 2.02
CA ARG A 164 1.47 -15.54 2.27
C ARG A 164 2.53 -15.27 3.33
N THR A 165 2.72 -16.22 4.23
CA THR A 165 3.78 -16.21 5.24
C THR A 165 4.74 -17.39 5.04
N THR A 166 5.89 -17.38 5.70
CA THR A 166 6.92 -18.41 5.53
C THR A 166 6.92 -19.46 6.64
N SER A 167 6.23 -19.18 7.75
CA SER A 167 6.10 -20.07 8.89
C SER A 167 4.73 -19.93 9.58
N PRO A 168 4.32 -20.93 10.40
CA PRO A 168 3.11 -20.80 11.23
C PRO A 168 3.19 -19.66 12.25
N GLU A 169 4.38 -19.33 12.72
CA GLU A 169 4.64 -18.22 13.64
C GLU A 169 4.41 -16.88 12.96
N ASP A 170 4.91 -16.70 11.73
CA ASP A 170 4.69 -15.52 10.92
C ASP A 170 3.19 -15.34 10.58
N PHE A 171 2.51 -16.44 10.23
CA PHE A 171 1.07 -16.43 10.01
C PHE A 171 0.31 -15.98 11.27
N THR A 172 0.67 -16.53 12.42
CA THR A 172 0.05 -16.15 13.69
C THR A 172 0.27 -14.67 14.01
N SER A 173 1.49 -14.18 13.77
CA SER A 173 1.84 -12.77 13.95
C SER A 173 0.98 -11.87 13.06
N LEU A 174 0.93 -12.15 11.75
CA LEU A 174 0.13 -11.37 10.79
C LEU A 174 -1.35 -11.38 11.16
N MET A 175 -1.92 -12.53 11.49
CA MET A 175 -3.33 -12.62 11.88
C MET A 175 -3.63 -11.85 13.17
N ASN A 176 -2.74 -11.89 14.17
CA ASN A 176 -2.91 -11.12 15.40
C ASN A 176 -2.88 -9.62 15.12
N ASP A 177 -1.93 -9.17 14.30
CA ASP A 177 -1.80 -7.77 13.91
C ASP A 177 -3.02 -7.31 13.08
N LEU A 178 -3.47 -8.10 12.10
CA LEU A 178 -4.66 -7.78 11.30
C LEU A 178 -5.91 -7.64 12.17
N GLU A 179 -6.16 -8.59 13.08
CA GLU A 179 -7.32 -8.49 13.97
C GLU A 179 -7.21 -7.26 14.89
N ALA A 180 -6.12 -7.12 15.65
CA ALA A 180 -6.00 -6.08 16.66
C ALA A 180 -5.84 -4.66 16.10
N LYS A 181 -5.09 -4.51 14.98
CA LYS A 181 -4.73 -3.20 14.45
C LYS A 181 -5.59 -2.75 13.28
N VAL A 182 -6.33 -3.68 12.63
CA VAL A 182 -7.15 -3.37 11.46
C VAL A 182 -8.61 -3.71 11.73
N PHE A 183 -8.96 -4.97 11.90
CA PHE A 183 -10.37 -5.39 12.01
C PHE A 183 -11.06 -4.89 13.28
N ASP A 184 -10.37 -4.80 14.42
CA ASP A 184 -10.95 -4.29 15.68
C ASP A 184 -11.00 -2.75 15.72
N ARG A 185 -10.23 -2.06 14.86
CA ARG A 185 -10.14 -0.60 14.85
C ARG A 185 -11.07 0.07 13.84
N PHE A 186 -11.31 -0.57 12.70
CA PHE A 186 -11.96 0.09 11.58
C PHE A 186 -13.29 -0.58 11.19
N PRO A 187 -14.27 0.22 10.70
CA PRO A 187 -15.59 -0.26 10.32
C PRO A 187 -15.57 -1.04 9.00
N ASP A 188 -16.70 -1.68 8.69
CA ASP A 188 -16.85 -2.58 7.55
C ASP A 188 -16.74 -1.88 6.18
N ASP A 189 -17.04 -0.58 6.10
CA ASP A 189 -16.94 0.23 4.89
C ASP A 189 -15.51 0.72 4.59
N THR A 190 -14.53 0.41 5.45
CA THR A 190 -13.11 0.67 5.18
C THR A 190 -12.70 -0.01 3.88
N TRP A 191 -12.20 0.80 2.94
CA TRP A 191 -11.73 0.34 1.65
C TRP A 191 -10.29 -0.16 1.73
N VAL A 192 -10.02 -1.35 1.18
CA VAL A 192 -8.71 -2.00 1.22
C VAL A 192 -8.11 -2.06 -0.18
N TYR A 193 -6.89 -1.54 -0.31
CA TYR A 193 -6.08 -1.46 -1.51
C TYR A 193 -4.86 -2.38 -1.37
N PRO A 194 -4.90 -3.61 -1.91
CA PRO A 194 -3.82 -4.58 -1.74
C PRO A 194 -2.65 -4.35 -2.70
N GLY A 195 -1.54 -5.02 -2.44
CA GLY A 195 -0.34 -4.98 -3.30
C GLY A 195 -0.52 -5.63 -4.68
N HIS A 196 -1.54 -6.49 -4.85
CA HIS A 196 -1.88 -7.14 -6.12
C HIS A 196 -3.39 -7.24 -6.32
N GLY A 197 -3.82 -7.21 -7.57
CA GLY A 197 -5.19 -7.54 -7.98
C GLY A 197 -6.24 -6.54 -7.53
N ASN A 198 -7.42 -7.05 -7.21
CA ASN A 198 -8.60 -6.23 -6.94
C ASN A 198 -8.63 -5.68 -5.52
N ASP A 199 -9.32 -4.56 -5.34
CA ASP A 199 -9.63 -4.01 -4.04
C ASP A 199 -10.74 -4.82 -3.33
N THR A 200 -10.86 -4.59 -2.01
CA THR A 200 -11.93 -5.15 -1.18
C THR A 200 -12.36 -4.16 -0.09
N THR A 201 -13.19 -4.60 0.85
CA THR A 201 -13.54 -3.86 2.07
C THR A 201 -13.37 -4.74 3.29
N LEU A 202 -13.19 -4.16 4.47
CA LEU A 202 -13.10 -4.94 5.70
C LEU A 202 -14.39 -5.73 5.97
N GLY A 203 -15.55 -5.19 5.59
CA GLY A 203 -16.83 -5.87 5.72
C GLY A 203 -16.97 -7.13 4.86
N ALA A 204 -16.32 -7.16 3.69
CA ALA A 204 -16.28 -8.36 2.85
C ALA A 204 -15.39 -9.46 3.47
N GLU A 205 -14.31 -9.06 4.14
CA GLU A 205 -13.28 -9.97 4.64
C GLU A 205 -13.49 -10.41 6.09
N ARG A 206 -14.06 -9.56 6.95
CA ARG A 206 -14.29 -9.82 8.38
C ARG A 206 -15.00 -11.13 8.70
N PRO A 207 -16.04 -11.56 7.95
CA PRO A 207 -16.70 -12.83 8.23
C PRO A 207 -15.82 -14.07 8.11
N HIS A 208 -14.66 -13.94 7.43
CA HIS A 208 -13.77 -15.05 7.11
C HIS A 208 -12.58 -15.21 8.08
N LEU A 209 -12.41 -14.32 9.08
CA LEU A 209 -11.29 -14.34 10.01
C LEU A 209 -11.10 -15.69 10.72
N ALA A 210 -12.21 -16.29 11.20
CA ALA A 210 -12.15 -17.60 11.89
C ALA A 210 -11.73 -18.71 10.93
N GLU A 211 -12.24 -18.69 9.69
CA GLU A 211 -11.86 -19.65 8.65
C GLU A 211 -10.38 -19.54 8.30
N TRP A 212 -9.84 -18.32 8.18
CA TRP A 212 -8.42 -18.12 7.88
C TRP A 212 -7.54 -18.67 8.99
N ARG A 213 -7.90 -18.44 10.26
CA ARG A 213 -7.16 -18.99 11.39
C ARG A 213 -7.18 -20.52 11.44
N GLU A 214 -8.33 -21.14 11.14
CA GLU A 214 -8.47 -22.60 11.10
C GLU A 214 -7.68 -23.23 9.95
N ARG A 215 -7.74 -22.59 8.77
CA ARG A 215 -7.02 -23.07 7.58
C ARG A 215 -5.52 -23.06 7.79
N GLY A 216 -4.98 -22.08 8.53
CA GLY A 216 -3.56 -21.77 8.55
C GLY A 216 -3.07 -21.43 7.13
N TRP A 217 -1.97 -20.82 6.99
CA TRP A 217 -1.51 -20.44 5.64
C TRP A 217 -0.04 -20.75 5.47
#